data_5bde9bb13b901f69144c996ebdc52b09
#
_entry.id   5bde9bb13b901f69144c996ebdc52b09
#
_cell.length_a   1.000
_cell.length_b   1.000
_cell.length_c   1.000
_cell.angle_alpha   90.00
_cell.angle_beta   90.00
_cell.angle_gamma   90.00
#
_symmetry.space_group_name_H-M   'P 1'
#
loop_
_entity.id
_entity.type
_entity.pdbx_description
1 polymer ?
#
loop_
_entity_poly.entity_id
_entity_poly.type
_entity_poly.pdbx_seq_one_letter_code
_entity_poly.pdbx_strand_id
1 'polypeptide(L)'
;PHVFPGDLPNDKIITLEDRDGDGVADHPKVFADGLNIPTGLEWGDGGVYVGQNTELLFLQDTDGDGIADERRVMLSGFGNGDSHQTINSFIWSPGGELFFGQGDGCESRVETPWGASNLYQAGFYRLRPQRLQLHPLLDDFMGPGNPWGVAFDDWGQIFSIDGAGGVTFLSPGQVPPSHRLPAKAIFEADNTSDTRS
;
A
#
# COMPACT_ATOMS: atom_id res chain seq x y z
N PRO A 1 -10.43 -1.91 13.02
CA PRO A 1 -10.34 -2.82 14.14
C PRO A 1 -9.38 -2.27 15.18
N HIS A 2 -9.76 -2.35 16.46
CA HIS A 2 -8.89 -1.94 17.54
C HIS A 2 -8.18 -3.19 18.06
N VAL A 3 -6.86 -3.20 18.03
CA VAL A 3 -6.08 -4.23 18.71
C VAL A 3 -6.04 -3.87 20.18
N PHE A 4 -6.61 -4.73 21.02
CA PHE A 4 -6.51 -4.55 22.46
C PHE A 4 -5.10 -4.96 22.95
N PRO A 5 -4.54 -4.25 23.91
CA PRO A 5 -3.27 -4.66 24.52
C PRO A 5 -3.35 -6.10 25.03
N GLY A 6 -2.47 -6.95 24.53
CA GLY A 6 -2.43 -8.37 24.89
C GLY A 6 -3.09 -9.33 23.89
N ASP A 7 -3.79 -8.82 22.86
CA ASP A 7 -4.25 -9.68 21.78
C ASP A 7 -3.07 -10.11 20.91
N LEU A 8 -3.07 -11.39 20.57
CA LEU A 8 -2.08 -11.93 19.63
C LEU A 8 -2.51 -11.64 18.19
N PRO A 9 -1.57 -11.31 17.30
CA PRO A 9 -1.84 -11.22 15.87
C PRO A 9 -2.48 -12.52 15.36
N ASN A 10 -3.59 -12.42 14.65
CA ASN A 10 -4.35 -13.57 14.18
C ASN A 10 -5.00 -13.38 12.80
N ASP A 11 -4.64 -12.33 12.08
CA ASP A 11 -5.13 -12.11 10.73
C ASP A 11 -4.43 -13.04 9.74
N LYS A 12 -5.08 -13.26 8.58
CA LYS A 12 -4.64 -14.25 7.60
C LYS A 12 -4.72 -13.71 6.19
N ILE A 13 -3.85 -14.22 5.34
CA ILE A 13 -3.99 -14.15 3.89
C ILE A 13 -4.46 -15.53 3.42
N ILE A 14 -5.49 -15.53 2.58
CA ILE A 14 -6.09 -16.74 2.04
C ILE A 14 -5.98 -16.68 0.52
N THR A 15 -5.51 -17.76 -0.09
CA THR A 15 -5.66 -18.00 -1.52
C THR A 15 -7.00 -18.67 -1.80
N LEU A 16 -7.63 -18.27 -2.88
CA LEU A 16 -8.88 -18.84 -3.36
C LEU A 16 -8.64 -19.41 -4.75
N GLU A 17 -8.92 -20.69 -4.94
CA GLU A 17 -8.77 -21.39 -6.20
C GLU A 17 -10.12 -21.83 -6.74
N ASP A 18 -10.37 -21.58 -8.02
CA ASP A 18 -11.41 -22.20 -8.82
C ASP A 18 -10.76 -23.36 -9.58
N ARG A 19 -10.94 -24.58 -9.10
CA ARG A 19 -10.27 -25.76 -9.68
C ARG A 19 -11.03 -26.41 -10.82
N ASP A 20 -12.32 -26.24 -10.86
CA ASP A 20 -13.16 -26.84 -11.90
C ASP A 20 -13.53 -25.87 -13.03
N GLY A 21 -13.20 -24.58 -12.86
CA GLY A 21 -13.39 -23.54 -13.86
C GLY A 21 -14.83 -23.06 -14.00
N ASP A 22 -15.64 -23.23 -12.94
CA ASP A 22 -17.04 -22.80 -12.96
C ASP A 22 -17.25 -21.31 -12.63
N GLY A 23 -16.16 -20.59 -12.30
CA GLY A 23 -16.18 -19.19 -11.90
C GLY A 23 -16.39 -18.96 -10.41
N VAL A 24 -16.42 -20.01 -9.61
CA VAL A 24 -16.54 -19.95 -8.17
C VAL A 24 -15.25 -20.47 -7.51
N ALA A 25 -14.61 -19.66 -6.69
CA ALA A 25 -13.45 -20.09 -5.93
C ALA A 25 -13.89 -20.89 -4.70
N ASP A 26 -13.80 -22.19 -4.76
CA ASP A 26 -14.31 -23.11 -3.75
C ASP A 26 -13.23 -23.79 -2.90
N HIS A 27 -11.97 -23.55 -3.21
CA HIS A 27 -10.83 -24.10 -2.46
C HIS A 27 -10.03 -23.00 -1.73
N PRO A 28 -10.50 -22.58 -0.52
CA PRO A 28 -9.73 -21.64 0.28
C PRO A 28 -8.55 -22.35 0.94
N LYS A 29 -7.36 -21.74 0.84
CA LYS A 29 -6.15 -22.18 1.53
C LYS A 29 -5.52 -21.01 2.28
N VAL A 30 -5.11 -21.23 3.53
CA VAL A 30 -4.36 -20.21 4.27
C VAL A 30 -2.95 -20.15 3.70
N PHE A 31 -2.60 -19.02 3.11
CA PHE A 31 -1.27 -18.74 2.61
C PHE A 31 -0.33 -18.29 3.73
N ALA A 32 -0.81 -17.39 4.59
CA ALA A 32 -0.07 -16.92 5.76
C ALA A 32 -1.04 -16.58 6.90
N ASP A 33 -0.62 -16.79 8.13
CA ASP A 33 -1.38 -16.44 9.34
C ASP A 33 -0.52 -15.66 10.35
N GLY A 34 -1.10 -15.37 11.52
CA GLY A 34 -0.42 -14.59 12.55
C GLY A 34 -0.05 -13.19 12.13
N LEU A 35 -0.80 -12.60 11.19
CA LEU A 35 -0.60 -11.23 10.72
C LEU A 35 -1.32 -10.24 11.63
N ASN A 36 -0.81 -9.00 11.65
CA ASN A 36 -1.33 -7.92 12.49
C ASN A 36 -1.88 -6.79 11.61
N ILE A 37 -3.18 -6.81 11.40
CA ILE A 37 -3.90 -5.81 10.59
C ILE A 37 -3.23 -5.64 9.21
N PRO A 38 -3.23 -6.68 8.34
CA PRO A 38 -2.79 -6.53 6.97
C PRO A 38 -3.81 -5.67 6.20
N THR A 39 -3.38 -4.52 5.70
CA THR A 39 -4.23 -3.52 5.06
C THR A 39 -4.05 -3.45 3.56
N GLY A 40 -3.05 -4.10 3.04
CA GLY A 40 -2.81 -4.20 1.61
C GLY A 40 -1.77 -5.25 1.27
N LEU A 41 -1.85 -5.75 0.05
CA LEU A 41 -0.87 -6.70 -0.47
C LEU A 41 -0.70 -6.52 -1.98
N GLU A 42 0.46 -6.95 -2.48
CA GLU A 42 0.76 -6.96 -3.91
C GLU A 42 1.72 -8.09 -4.24
N TRP A 43 1.45 -8.77 -5.33
CA TRP A 43 2.26 -9.88 -5.80
C TRP A 43 3.48 -9.38 -6.58
N GLY A 44 4.65 -9.97 -6.34
CA GLY A 44 5.86 -9.62 -7.10
C GLY A 44 7.10 -10.31 -6.58
N ASP A 45 8.15 -10.31 -7.37
CA ASP A 45 9.46 -10.89 -7.03
C ASP A 45 9.41 -12.36 -6.54
N GLY A 46 8.38 -13.10 -6.97
CA GLY A 46 8.19 -14.50 -6.56
C GLY A 46 7.56 -14.69 -5.18
N GLY A 47 6.94 -13.65 -4.62
CA GLY A 47 6.24 -13.69 -3.34
C GLY A 47 5.20 -12.58 -3.24
N VAL A 48 4.80 -12.26 -2.02
CA VAL A 48 3.77 -11.26 -1.73
C VAL A 48 4.33 -10.20 -0.80
N TYR A 49 4.23 -8.95 -1.22
CA TYR A 49 4.46 -7.79 -0.35
C TYR A 49 3.19 -7.52 0.44
N VAL A 50 3.32 -7.37 1.75
CA VAL A 50 2.18 -7.16 2.65
C VAL A 50 2.43 -5.99 3.56
N GLY A 51 1.56 -4.99 3.49
CA GLY A 51 1.51 -3.92 4.47
C GLY A 51 0.74 -4.37 5.69
N GLN A 52 1.40 -4.45 6.83
CA GLN A 52 0.73 -4.71 8.09
C GLN A 52 1.16 -3.72 9.16
N ASN A 53 0.20 -3.09 9.81
CA ASN A 53 0.46 -2.18 10.92
C ASN A 53 1.66 -1.24 10.62
N THR A 54 2.81 -1.42 11.27
CA THR A 54 4.01 -0.58 11.11
C THR A 54 5.09 -1.17 10.20
N GLU A 55 4.79 -2.24 9.48
CA GLU A 55 5.78 -3.02 8.74
C GLU A 55 5.34 -3.30 7.30
N LEU A 56 6.32 -3.34 6.41
CA LEU A 56 6.22 -3.96 5.11
C LEU A 56 6.90 -5.32 5.16
N LEU A 57 6.13 -6.37 4.94
CA LEU A 57 6.60 -7.74 4.88
C LEU A 57 6.79 -8.20 3.44
N PHE A 58 7.64 -9.19 3.27
CA PHE A 58 7.69 -10.05 2.09
C PHE A 58 7.47 -11.49 2.54
N LEU A 59 6.48 -12.14 1.95
CA LEU A 59 6.09 -13.53 2.23
C LEU A 59 6.32 -14.36 0.98
N GLN A 60 6.93 -15.52 1.13
CA GLN A 60 7.22 -16.40 0.01
C GLN A 60 6.94 -17.86 0.34
N ASP A 61 6.33 -18.55 -0.60
CA ASP A 61 6.23 -20.00 -0.66
C ASP A 61 7.43 -20.50 -1.47
N THR A 62 8.39 -21.15 -0.82
CA THR A 62 9.63 -21.58 -1.45
C THR A 62 9.62 -23.01 -1.94
N ASP A 63 8.69 -23.84 -1.44
CA ASP A 63 8.56 -25.25 -1.81
C ASP A 63 7.36 -25.57 -2.71
N GLY A 64 6.49 -24.55 -2.96
CA GLY A 64 5.37 -24.65 -3.90
C GLY A 64 4.16 -25.35 -3.31
N ASP A 65 4.07 -25.44 -2.00
CA ASP A 65 2.93 -26.06 -1.35
C ASP A 65 1.73 -25.10 -1.17
N GLY A 66 1.87 -23.82 -1.50
CA GLY A 66 0.85 -22.78 -1.40
C GLY A 66 0.71 -22.17 0.00
N ILE A 67 1.71 -22.37 0.87
CA ILE A 67 1.83 -21.72 2.18
C ILE A 67 3.14 -20.96 2.22
N ALA A 68 3.11 -19.74 2.74
CA ALA A 68 4.34 -18.97 2.90
C ALA A 68 5.21 -19.57 4.04
N ASP A 69 6.34 -20.10 3.68
CA ASP A 69 7.34 -20.66 4.60
C ASP A 69 8.49 -19.67 4.87
N GLU A 70 8.63 -18.62 4.08
CA GLU A 70 9.52 -17.51 4.36
C GLU A 70 8.74 -16.24 4.68
N ARG A 71 9.10 -15.58 5.79
CA ARG A 71 8.55 -14.30 6.21
C ARG A 71 9.68 -13.36 6.57
N ARG A 72 9.77 -12.26 5.85
CA ARG A 72 10.83 -11.26 6.03
C ARG A 72 10.23 -9.87 6.22
N VAL A 73 10.65 -9.17 7.28
CA VAL A 73 10.39 -7.73 7.42
C VAL A 73 11.33 -6.99 6.48
N MET A 74 10.78 -6.33 5.48
CA MET A 74 11.53 -5.54 4.50
C MET A 74 11.87 -4.16 5.06
N LEU A 75 10.88 -3.49 5.61
CA LEU A 75 10.96 -2.16 6.18
C LEU A 75 10.03 -2.06 7.39
N SER A 76 10.39 -1.22 8.35
CA SER A 76 9.56 -0.89 9.51
C SER A 76 9.65 0.60 9.84
N GLY A 77 8.72 1.07 10.69
CA GLY A 77 8.63 2.47 11.07
C GLY A 77 7.52 3.24 10.36
N PHE A 78 6.59 2.53 9.72
CA PHE A 78 5.38 3.12 9.20
C PHE A 78 4.42 3.51 10.32
N GLY A 79 3.64 4.58 10.09
CA GLY A 79 2.67 5.07 11.06
C GLY A 79 1.44 4.17 11.18
N ASN A 80 0.84 4.16 12.37
CA ASN A 80 -0.38 3.41 12.67
C ASN A 80 -1.35 4.18 13.57
N GLY A 81 -1.30 5.49 13.53
CA GLY A 81 -2.19 6.33 14.35
C GLY A 81 -3.67 6.12 14.02
N ASP A 82 -3.97 5.73 12.78
CA ASP A 82 -5.27 5.20 12.38
C ASP A 82 -5.08 3.84 11.68
N SER A 83 -5.71 2.79 12.21
CA SER A 83 -5.56 1.42 11.69
C SER A 83 -6.13 1.21 10.29
N HIS A 84 -7.05 2.09 9.82
CA HIS A 84 -7.57 2.05 8.46
C HIS A 84 -6.65 2.75 7.47
N GLN A 85 -5.74 3.56 7.97
CA GLN A 85 -4.90 4.46 7.20
C GLN A 85 -3.44 4.00 7.14
N THR A 86 -3.13 2.81 7.69
CA THR A 86 -1.80 2.22 7.57
C THR A 86 -1.45 1.94 6.11
N ILE A 87 -0.22 1.52 5.83
CA ILE A 87 0.24 1.34 4.45
C ILE A 87 -0.66 0.39 3.65
N ASN A 88 -1.21 0.88 2.54
CA ASN A 88 -2.21 0.23 1.71
C ASN A 88 -2.06 0.57 0.22
N SER A 89 -3.01 0.13 -0.60
CA SER A 89 -3.10 0.52 -2.02
C SER A 89 -1.83 0.19 -2.82
N PHE A 90 -1.31 -1.01 -2.64
CA PHE A 90 -0.11 -1.45 -3.33
C PHE A 90 -0.36 -1.66 -4.82
N ILE A 91 0.58 -1.18 -5.64
CA ILE A 91 0.54 -1.36 -7.09
C ILE A 91 1.95 -1.25 -7.68
N TRP A 92 2.27 -2.07 -8.68
CA TRP A 92 3.47 -1.91 -9.47
C TRP A 92 3.32 -0.81 -10.51
N SER A 93 4.31 0.06 -10.58
CA SER A 93 4.43 1.00 -11.70
C SER A 93 4.89 0.29 -12.97
N PRO A 94 4.66 0.89 -14.16
CA PRO A 94 5.23 0.37 -15.41
C PRO A 94 6.76 0.26 -15.39
N GLY A 95 7.42 1.02 -14.53
CA GLY A 95 8.87 0.99 -14.33
C GLY A 95 9.39 -0.06 -13.36
N GLY A 96 8.52 -0.90 -12.78
CA GLY A 96 8.89 -1.95 -11.84
C GLY A 96 9.21 -1.45 -10.43
N GLU A 97 8.66 -0.33 -10.04
CA GLU A 97 8.72 0.18 -8.67
C GLU A 97 7.38 -0.10 -7.96
N LEU A 98 7.43 -0.50 -6.71
CA LEU A 98 6.25 -0.75 -5.90
C LEU A 98 5.77 0.57 -5.27
N PHE A 99 4.54 0.94 -5.57
CA PHE A 99 3.86 2.08 -4.96
C PHE A 99 2.88 1.63 -3.91
N PHE A 100 2.76 2.41 -2.85
CA PHE A 100 1.75 2.23 -1.82
C PHE A 100 1.51 3.54 -1.07
N GLY A 101 0.36 3.67 -0.44
CA GLY A 101 -0.05 4.86 0.29
C GLY A 101 -0.13 4.65 1.79
N GLN A 102 -0.23 5.76 2.51
CA GLN A 102 -0.73 5.84 3.87
C GLN A 102 -1.68 7.03 3.98
N GLY A 103 -2.63 6.97 4.91
CA GLY A 103 -3.61 8.03 5.10
C GLY A 103 -3.35 8.89 6.32
N ASP A 104 -4.34 9.72 6.63
CA ASP A 104 -4.33 10.64 7.76
C ASP A 104 -4.06 9.95 9.10
N GLY A 105 -3.44 10.69 10.02
CA GLY A 105 -3.11 10.20 11.35
C GLY A 105 -1.91 9.25 11.40
N CYS A 106 -1.30 8.93 10.27
CA CYS A 106 -0.13 8.07 10.19
C CYS A 106 1.13 8.91 10.01
N GLU A 107 1.98 8.93 11.02
CA GLU A 107 3.32 9.49 10.95
C GLU A 107 4.34 8.37 10.78
N SER A 108 5.10 8.41 9.71
CA SER A 108 6.09 7.39 9.38
C SER A 108 7.50 7.94 9.42
N ARG A 109 8.39 7.16 10.00
CA ARG A 109 9.83 7.35 9.91
C ARG A 109 10.50 6.02 9.64
N VAL A 110 10.75 5.75 8.39
CA VAL A 110 11.31 4.49 7.93
C VAL A 110 12.80 4.65 7.68
N GLU A 111 13.61 3.89 8.38
CA GLU A 111 15.05 3.86 8.14
C GLU A 111 15.39 2.89 7.03
N THR A 112 16.20 3.34 6.08
CA THR A 112 16.67 2.57 4.94
C THR A 112 18.19 2.68 4.81
N PRO A 113 18.84 1.81 4.01
CA PRO A 113 20.25 1.96 3.72
C PRO A 113 20.63 3.31 3.07
N TRP A 114 19.63 4.05 2.56
CA TRP A 114 19.80 5.33 1.87
C TRP A 114 19.48 6.54 2.75
N GLY A 115 19.15 6.32 4.01
CA GLY A 115 18.70 7.33 4.95
C GLY A 115 17.25 7.16 5.37
N ALA A 116 16.77 8.06 6.21
CA ALA A 116 15.40 8.04 6.69
C ALA A 116 14.43 8.58 5.65
N SER A 117 13.33 7.87 5.45
CA SER A 117 12.19 8.27 4.65
C SER A 117 11.04 8.63 5.57
N ASN A 118 10.60 9.88 5.55
CA ASN A 118 9.57 10.39 6.44
C ASN A 118 8.33 10.79 5.64
N LEU A 119 7.17 10.46 6.21
CA LEU A 119 5.88 10.96 5.74
C LEU A 119 5.05 11.29 6.98
N TYR A 120 4.65 12.55 7.12
CA TYR A 120 4.08 13.07 8.37
C TYR A 120 2.57 12.93 8.46
N GLN A 121 1.92 12.66 7.34
CA GLN A 121 0.49 12.44 7.22
C GLN A 121 0.21 11.51 6.04
N ALA A 122 -0.95 11.67 5.40
CA ALA A 122 -1.31 10.97 4.19
C ALA A 122 -0.32 11.21 3.04
N GLY A 123 -0.19 10.24 2.18
CA GLY A 123 0.64 10.35 0.99
C GLY A 123 1.02 9.01 0.41
N PHE A 124 1.98 9.01 -0.50
CA PHE A 124 2.43 7.81 -1.19
C PHE A 124 3.92 7.60 -1.05
N TYR A 125 4.30 6.34 -1.15
CA TYR A 125 5.68 5.89 -1.26
C TYR A 125 5.93 5.25 -2.62
N ARG A 126 7.17 5.35 -3.05
CA ARG A 126 7.75 4.61 -4.16
C ARG A 126 8.94 3.81 -3.64
N LEU A 127 8.86 2.51 -3.77
CA LEU A 127 9.88 1.57 -3.29
C LEU A 127 10.53 0.84 -4.45
N ARG A 128 11.85 0.74 -4.41
CA ARG A 128 12.65 -0.25 -5.16
C ARG A 128 13.02 -1.38 -4.22
N PRO A 129 12.27 -2.48 -4.21
CA PRO A 129 12.41 -3.50 -3.16
C PRO A 129 13.80 -4.12 -3.07
N GLN A 130 14.40 -4.43 -4.21
CA GLN A 130 15.71 -5.06 -4.28
C GLN A 130 16.85 -4.19 -3.68
N ARG A 131 16.61 -2.90 -3.53
CA ARG A 131 17.54 -1.93 -2.98
C ARG A 131 17.14 -1.40 -1.62
N LEU A 132 15.95 -1.73 -1.14
CA LEU A 132 15.33 -1.09 0.02
C LEU A 132 15.34 0.45 -0.09
N GLN A 133 15.17 0.95 -1.32
CA GLN A 133 15.19 2.38 -1.59
C GLN A 133 13.76 2.91 -1.57
N LEU A 134 13.40 3.58 -0.49
CA LEU A 134 12.08 4.13 -0.25
C LEU A 134 12.09 5.64 -0.41
N HIS A 135 11.21 6.16 -1.25
CA HIS A 135 11.01 7.58 -1.45
C HIS A 135 9.56 7.98 -1.13
N PRO A 136 9.33 8.95 -0.24
CA PRO A 136 8.02 9.57 -0.10
C PRO A 136 7.73 10.39 -1.36
N LEU A 137 6.49 10.38 -1.83
CA LEU A 137 6.11 10.97 -3.12
C LEU A 137 4.93 11.85 -2.83
N LEU A 138 4.26 12.35 -2.42
CA LEU A 138 3.14 13.19 -2.06
C LEU A 138 2.90 13.10 -0.56
N ASP A 139 2.86 14.22 0.07
CA ASP A 139 2.35 14.31 1.43
C ASP A 139 1.00 15.08 1.44
N ASP A 140 0.28 14.99 2.53
CA ASP A 140 -1.07 15.54 2.69
C ASP A 140 -1.17 17.04 2.46
N PHE A 141 -0.07 17.75 2.62
CA PHE A 141 -0.01 19.19 2.39
C PHE A 141 -0.39 19.56 0.96
N MET A 142 -0.32 18.59 0.06
CA MET A 142 -0.37 18.84 -1.37
C MET A 142 -1.02 17.70 -2.17
N GLY A 143 -1.50 16.67 -1.49
CA GLY A 143 -2.12 15.50 -2.05
C GLY A 143 -3.40 15.11 -1.35
N PRO A 144 -3.91 13.92 -1.60
CA PRO A 144 -5.11 13.42 -0.97
C PRO A 144 -4.89 13.18 0.53
N GLY A 145 -5.77 13.69 1.37
CA GLY A 145 -5.76 13.45 2.81
C GLY A 145 -6.17 12.02 3.18
N ASN A 146 -7.00 11.40 2.35
CA ASN A 146 -7.47 10.03 2.51
C ASN A 146 -7.26 9.24 1.20
N PRO A 147 -6.02 8.86 0.87
CA PRO A 147 -5.71 8.20 -0.38
C PRO A 147 -6.32 6.80 -0.46
N TRP A 148 -6.94 6.50 -1.60
CA TRP A 148 -7.62 5.22 -1.84
C TRP A 148 -7.04 4.44 -3.01
N GLY A 149 -6.06 4.98 -3.68
CA GLY A 149 -5.42 4.27 -4.77
C GLY A 149 -4.53 5.14 -5.63
N VAL A 150 -3.71 4.46 -6.39
CA VAL A 150 -2.84 5.01 -7.42
C VAL A 150 -3.07 4.23 -8.71
N ALA A 151 -3.04 4.93 -9.82
CA ALA A 151 -3.04 4.34 -11.15
C ALA A 151 -1.98 5.02 -12.01
N PHE A 152 -1.62 4.38 -13.10
CA PHE A 152 -0.65 4.89 -14.06
C PHE A 152 -1.25 4.88 -15.45
N ASP A 153 -0.86 5.87 -16.25
CA ASP A 153 -1.06 5.80 -17.70
C ASP A 153 0.10 5.04 -18.39
N ASP A 154 0.00 4.88 -19.69
CA ASP A 154 1.00 4.18 -20.51
C ASP A 154 2.38 4.87 -20.51
N TRP A 155 2.46 6.12 -20.09
CA TRP A 155 3.70 6.89 -19.95
C TRP A 155 4.23 6.95 -18.53
N GLY A 156 3.56 6.28 -17.59
CA GLY A 156 3.95 6.23 -16.18
C GLY A 156 3.59 7.50 -15.39
N GLN A 157 2.65 8.31 -15.86
CA GLN A 157 2.09 9.38 -15.05
C GLN A 157 1.23 8.82 -13.94
N ILE A 158 1.33 9.44 -12.77
CA ILE A 158 0.71 8.96 -11.54
C ILE A 158 -0.60 9.71 -11.34
N PHE A 159 -1.67 8.95 -11.15
CA PHE A 159 -2.99 9.44 -10.76
C PHE A 159 -3.34 8.88 -9.40
N SER A 160 -3.87 9.70 -8.52
CA SER A 160 -4.32 9.27 -7.21
C SER A 160 -5.68 9.86 -6.89
N ILE A 161 -6.45 9.16 -6.08
CA ILE A 161 -7.78 9.59 -5.67
C ILE A 161 -7.84 9.80 -4.16
N ASP A 162 -8.50 10.88 -3.75
CA ASP A 162 -8.89 11.13 -2.38
C ASP A 162 -10.30 10.57 -2.14
N GLY A 163 -10.39 9.55 -1.27
CA GLY A 163 -11.66 8.91 -0.95
C GLY A 163 -12.64 9.81 -0.19
N ALA A 164 -12.15 10.81 0.50
CA ALA A 164 -13.00 11.75 1.23
C ALA A 164 -13.61 12.84 0.32
N GLY A 165 -12.82 13.31 -0.65
CA GLY A 165 -13.22 14.42 -1.54
C GLY A 165 -13.63 13.99 -2.94
N GLY A 166 -13.32 12.77 -3.35
CA GLY A 166 -13.56 12.29 -4.71
C GLY A 166 -12.75 13.03 -5.78
N VAL A 167 -11.65 13.65 -5.38
CA VAL A 167 -10.78 14.43 -6.27
C VAL A 167 -9.68 13.53 -6.82
N THR A 168 -9.49 13.58 -8.13
CA THR A 168 -8.38 12.89 -8.80
C THR A 168 -7.22 13.84 -8.98
N PHE A 169 -6.05 13.42 -8.55
CA PHE A 169 -4.83 14.19 -8.63
C PHE A 169 -3.89 13.62 -9.69
N LEU A 170 -3.27 14.50 -10.44
CA LEU A 170 -2.09 14.20 -11.24
C LEU A 170 -0.86 14.59 -10.44
N SER A 171 -0.03 13.62 -10.12
CA SER A 171 1.26 13.92 -9.53
C SER A 171 2.11 14.74 -10.50
N PRO A 172 2.70 15.86 -10.08
CA PRO A 172 3.62 16.58 -10.93
C PRO A 172 4.88 15.72 -11.13
N GLY A 173 4.93 14.99 -12.21
CA GLY A 173 6.06 14.31 -12.79
C GLY A 173 7.23 13.94 -11.87
N GLN A 174 8.43 14.28 -12.25
CA GLN A 174 9.66 13.88 -11.56
C GLN A 174 10.13 14.84 -10.47
N VAL A 175 9.22 15.50 -9.78
CA VAL A 175 9.61 16.44 -8.73
C VAL A 175 10.10 15.69 -7.50
N PRO A 176 11.29 16.01 -6.99
CA PRO A 176 11.77 15.42 -5.75
C PRO A 176 10.83 15.71 -4.58
N PRO A 177 10.61 14.77 -3.67
CA PRO A 177 9.72 14.94 -2.51
C PRO A 177 10.06 16.17 -1.65
N SER A 178 11.33 16.57 -1.66
CA SER A 178 11.83 17.73 -0.91
C SER A 178 11.25 19.08 -1.36
N HIS A 179 10.59 19.14 -2.50
CA HIS A 179 10.07 20.38 -3.05
C HIS A 179 8.60 20.61 -2.74
N ARG A 180 7.90 19.65 -2.17
CA ARG A 180 6.49 19.75 -1.74
C ARG A 180 5.61 20.49 -2.74
N LEU A 181 5.70 20.13 -4.02
CA LEU A 181 4.84 20.72 -5.01
C LEU A 181 3.44 20.09 -4.94
N PRO A 182 2.40 20.92 -5.05
CA PRO A 182 1.03 20.41 -5.00
C PRO A 182 0.77 19.47 -6.15
N ALA A 183 0.11 18.35 -5.86
CA ALA A 183 -0.57 17.58 -6.87
C ALA A 183 -1.64 18.48 -7.49
N LYS A 184 -1.74 18.46 -8.81
CA LYS A 184 -2.77 19.21 -9.51
C LYS A 184 -4.05 18.40 -9.53
N ALA A 185 -5.11 18.92 -8.97
CA ALA A 185 -6.44 18.38 -9.20
C ALA A 185 -6.77 18.49 -10.69
N ILE A 186 -7.04 17.38 -11.34
CA ILE A 186 -7.35 17.34 -12.78
C ILE A 186 -8.83 17.55 -13.00
N PHE A 187 -9.64 16.95 -12.16
CA PHE A 187 -11.08 17.15 -12.11
C PHE A 187 -11.59 16.75 -10.72
N GLU A 188 -12.68 17.35 -10.32
CA GLU A 188 -13.45 16.94 -9.16
C GLU A 188 -14.47 15.92 -9.63
N ALA A 189 -14.57 14.79 -8.95
CA ALA A 189 -15.68 13.88 -9.19
C ALA A 189 -16.97 14.60 -8.78
N ASP A 190 -17.95 14.56 -9.65
CA ASP A 190 -19.26 15.14 -9.33
C ASP A 190 -19.86 14.36 -8.15
N ASN A 191 -19.93 15.00 -7.00
CA ASN A 191 -20.50 14.43 -5.77
C ASN A 191 -21.97 14.03 -5.89
N THR A 192 -22.59 14.28 -7.02
CA THR A 192 -23.97 13.87 -7.31
C THR A 192 -24.07 12.47 -7.91
N SER A 193 -22.97 11.88 -8.33
CA SER A 193 -22.97 10.51 -8.83
C SER A 193 -22.76 9.53 -7.68
N ASP A 194 -23.78 8.84 -7.33
CA ASP A 194 -23.94 7.63 -6.53
C ASP A 194 -22.71 6.71 -6.38
N THR A 195 -21.64 7.19 -5.81
CA THR A 195 -20.60 6.31 -5.25
C THR A 195 -20.95 5.85 -3.82
N ARG A 196 -22.20 6.06 -3.42
CA ARG A 196 -22.76 5.53 -2.17
C ARG A 196 -23.63 4.31 -2.48
N SER A 197 -23.02 3.22 -2.89
CA SER A 197 -23.71 1.93 -2.91
C SER A 197 -22.89 0.90 -2.19
#